data_34f3af78f13b4a28534ada4ef463e4d6
#
_entry.id   34f3af78f13b4a28534ada4ef463e4d6
#
_cell.length_a   1.000
_cell.length_b   1.000
_cell.length_c   1.000
_cell.angle_alpha   90.00
_cell.angle_beta   90.00
_cell.angle_gamma   90.00
#
_symmetry.space_group_name_H-M   'P 1'
#
loop_
_entity.id
_entity.type
_entity.pdbx_description
1 polymer ?
#
loop_
_entity_poly.entity_id
_entity_poly.type
_entity_poly.pdbx_seq_one_letter_code
_entity_poly.pdbx_strand_id
1 'polypeptide(L)'
;MKKVKTAAALLCSACLVLSGTAVPTMADSVKVVTLGADLTQDQKNTMMKYFNVDSNQVQILTITNQDERDHLSAYVPLEQIGTRTVSCAYVKPTQSGGIKVRTANLNWVTCNMIATSLSTSGVKNCEVVAACPFEVSGTGALTGIQMAYETATAVSYTHLRAHETLRHL
;
A
#
# COMPACT_ATOMS: atom_id res chain seq x y z
N MET A 1 18.14 -82.94 2.04
CA MET A 1 16.94 -83.00 1.16
C MET A 1 15.86 -82.15 1.70
N LYS A 2 15.14 -81.47 0.83
CA LYS A 2 13.94 -80.69 0.95
C LYS A 2 14.09 -79.16 1.18
N LYS A 3 13.76 -78.49 0.12
CA LYS A 3 13.64 -77.08 -0.14
C LYS A 3 12.44 -76.51 0.61
N VAL A 4 12.61 -75.34 1.19
CA VAL A 4 11.49 -74.50 1.60
C VAL A 4 11.59 -73.15 0.90
N LYS A 5 10.57 -72.81 0.18
CA LYS A 5 10.45 -71.61 -0.64
C LYS A 5 10.07 -70.38 0.24
N THR A 6 10.85 -69.36 0.13
CA THR A 6 10.61 -68.10 0.78
C THR A 6 9.63 -67.26 -0.08
N ALA A 7 8.48 -66.91 0.49
CA ALA A 7 7.55 -65.97 -0.13
C ALA A 7 7.94 -64.53 0.31
N ALA A 8 8.28 -63.73 -0.67
CA ALA A 8 8.56 -62.34 -0.45
C ALA A 8 7.24 -61.53 -0.43
N ALA A 9 6.92 -60.98 0.72
CA ALA A 9 5.84 -60.02 0.84
C ALA A 9 6.37 -58.60 0.54
N LEU A 10 5.98 -58.05 -0.61
CA LEU A 10 6.21 -56.66 -0.93
C LEU A 10 5.20 -55.78 -0.16
N LEU A 11 5.68 -55.08 0.87
CA LEU A 11 4.95 -53.99 1.49
C LEU A 11 5.23 -52.69 0.70
N CYS A 12 4.30 -52.34 -0.16
CA CYS A 12 4.27 -50.99 -0.74
C CYS A 12 3.86 -49.99 0.35
N SER A 13 4.88 -49.32 0.91
CA SER A 13 4.65 -48.15 1.75
C SER A 13 4.35 -46.94 0.84
N ALA A 14 3.05 -46.62 0.72
CA ALA A 14 2.63 -45.39 0.06
C ALA A 14 2.96 -44.20 0.97
N CYS A 15 4.09 -43.54 0.71
CA CYS A 15 4.36 -42.22 1.26
C CYS A 15 3.40 -41.22 0.64
N LEU A 16 2.34 -40.90 1.37
CA LEU A 16 1.52 -39.68 1.13
C LEU A 16 2.39 -38.47 1.46
N VAL A 17 3.00 -37.93 0.43
CA VAL A 17 3.61 -36.60 0.52
C VAL A 17 2.43 -35.60 0.58
N LEU A 18 2.03 -35.18 1.80
CA LEU A 18 1.24 -33.99 1.99
C LEU A 18 2.12 -32.82 1.56
N SER A 19 2.03 -32.44 0.30
CA SER A 19 2.47 -31.13 -0.15
C SER A 19 1.54 -30.09 0.49
N GLY A 20 1.86 -29.73 1.73
CA GLY A 20 1.31 -28.55 2.35
C GLY A 20 1.71 -27.36 1.47
N THR A 21 0.76 -26.84 0.70
CA THR A 21 0.89 -25.51 0.14
C THR A 21 1.00 -24.58 1.34
N ALA A 22 2.23 -24.15 1.65
CA ALA A 22 2.44 -23.07 2.57
C ALA A 22 1.70 -21.87 1.96
N VAL A 23 0.50 -21.58 2.48
CA VAL A 23 -0.10 -20.26 2.29
C VAL A 23 0.95 -19.28 2.78
N PRO A 24 1.42 -18.32 1.96
CA PRO A 24 2.35 -17.34 2.44
C PRO A 24 1.67 -16.67 3.64
N THR A 25 2.18 -16.95 4.84
CA THR A 25 1.88 -16.14 6.00
C THR A 25 2.25 -14.74 5.57
N MET A 26 1.26 -13.82 5.53
CA MET A 26 1.51 -12.42 5.25
C MET A 26 2.61 -11.97 6.19
N ALA A 27 3.82 -11.87 5.66
CA ALA A 27 4.94 -11.22 6.32
C ALA A 27 4.42 -9.88 6.83
N ASP A 28 4.85 -9.46 8.01
CA ASP A 28 4.48 -8.20 8.64
C ASP A 28 4.33 -7.12 7.59
N SER A 29 3.08 -6.70 7.37
CA SER A 29 2.77 -5.79 6.27
C SER A 29 3.59 -4.52 6.46
N VAL A 30 4.46 -4.24 5.51
CA VAL A 30 5.42 -3.15 5.58
C VAL A 30 4.67 -1.84 5.80
N LYS A 31 4.98 -1.15 6.90
CA LYS A 31 4.47 0.20 7.14
C LYS A 31 5.21 1.15 6.20
N VAL A 32 4.50 2.04 5.57
CA VAL A 32 5.06 2.99 4.62
C VAL A 32 4.79 4.42 5.07
N VAL A 33 5.80 5.27 5.00
CA VAL A 33 5.66 6.72 5.12
C VAL A 33 5.96 7.35 3.77
N THR A 34 5.08 8.21 3.30
CA THR A 34 5.32 9.01 2.11
C THR A 34 5.57 10.47 2.49
N LEU A 35 6.60 11.06 1.95
CA LEU A 35 7.03 12.43 2.24
C LEU A 35 7.07 13.22 0.95
N GLY A 36 6.43 14.39 0.95
CA GLY A 36 6.52 15.32 -0.18
C GLY A 36 7.96 15.75 -0.45
N ALA A 37 8.35 15.75 -1.71
CA ALA A 37 9.73 16.06 -2.13
C ALA A 37 10.16 17.47 -1.74
N ASP A 38 9.22 18.42 -1.76
CA ASP A 38 9.47 19.85 -1.53
C ASP A 38 9.44 20.25 -0.03
N LEU A 39 9.31 19.30 0.88
CA LEU A 39 9.48 19.55 2.30
C LEU A 39 10.94 19.75 2.67
N THR A 40 11.19 20.70 3.56
CA THR A 40 12.49 20.84 4.21
C THR A 40 12.79 19.66 5.12
N GLN A 41 14.07 19.44 5.47
CA GLN A 41 14.44 18.35 6.37
C GLN A 41 13.77 18.44 7.75
N ASP A 42 13.63 19.66 8.28
CA ASP A 42 12.95 19.89 9.56
C ASP A 42 11.45 19.56 9.49
N GLN A 43 10.82 19.89 8.37
CA GLN A 43 9.40 19.53 8.13
C GLN A 43 9.26 18.00 8.00
N LYS A 44 10.16 17.33 7.28
CA LYS A 44 10.17 15.86 7.21
C LYS A 44 10.33 15.23 8.59
N ASN A 45 11.26 15.71 9.40
CA ASN A 45 11.47 15.26 10.76
C ASN A 45 10.23 15.49 11.65
N THR A 46 9.56 16.63 11.47
CA THR A 46 8.30 16.96 12.16
C THR A 46 7.21 15.97 11.81
N MET A 47 7.07 15.62 10.52
CA MET A 47 6.07 14.65 10.08
C MET A 47 6.37 13.23 10.57
N MET A 48 7.61 12.81 10.60
CA MET A 48 8.00 11.51 11.18
C MET A 48 7.61 11.41 12.66
N LYS A 49 7.86 12.48 13.43
CA LYS A 49 7.41 12.58 14.83
C LYS A 49 5.90 12.59 14.97
N TYR A 50 5.19 13.31 14.10
CA TYR A 50 3.73 13.35 14.09
C TYR A 50 3.12 11.96 13.83
N PHE A 51 3.70 11.18 12.92
CA PHE A 51 3.29 9.80 12.66
C PHE A 51 3.75 8.81 13.75
N ASN A 52 4.60 9.26 14.67
CA ASN A 52 5.17 8.45 15.74
C ASN A 52 5.87 7.19 15.22
N VAL A 53 6.76 7.38 14.27
CA VAL A 53 7.54 6.30 13.63
C VAL A 53 9.01 6.69 13.47
N ASP A 54 9.88 5.69 13.56
CA ASP A 54 11.29 5.82 13.25
C ASP A 54 11.58 5.33 11.83
N SER A 55 12.58 5.94 11.19
CA SER A 55 12.94 5.63 9.79
C SER A 55 13.39 4.18 9.57
N ASN A 56 13.85 3.50 10.60
CA ASN A 56 14.25 2.09 10.56
C ASN A 56 13.07 1.10 10.69
N GLN A 57 11.86 1.60 11.01
CA GLN A 57 10.66 0.80 11.22
C GLN A 57 9.67 0.86 10.06
N VAL A 58 9.95 1.72 9.07
CA VAL A 58 9.04 2.01 7.97
C VAL A 58 9.81 2.11 6.66
N GLN A 59 9.14 1.79 5.57
CA GLN A 59 9.63 2.16 4.25
C GLN A 59 9.29 3.63 3.99
N ILE A 60 10.25 4.42 3.50
CA ILE A 60 10.03 5.82 3.18
C ILE A 60 10.01 5.98 1.66
N LEU A 61 8.94 6.58 1.14
CA LEU A 61 8.79 6.98 -0.25
C LEU A 61 8.79 8.50 -0.36
N THR A 62 9.52 9.04 -1.30
CA THR A 62 9.47 10.47 -1.63
C THR A 62 8.54 10.65 -2.81
N ILE A 63 7.55 11.54 -2.67
CA ILE A 63 6.55 11.84 -3.69
C ILE A 63 6.87 13.17 -4.33
N THR A 64 6.99 13.17 -5.64
CA THR A 64 7.28 14.36 -6.44
C THR A 64 6.01 14.92 -7.07
N ASN A 65 6.07 16.17 -7.53
CA ASN A 65 4.96 16.77 -8.28
C ASN A 65 4.68 16.05 -9.61
N GLN A 66 5.71 15.40 -10.20
CA GLN A 66 5.51 14.57 -11.37
C GLN A 66 4.67 13.34 -11.05
N ASP A 67 4.92 12.68 -9.91
CA ASP A 67 4.10 11.55 -9.46
C ASP A 67 2.65 11.95 -9.25
N GLU A 68 2.38 13.13 -8.66
CA GLU A 68 1.01 13.66 -8.53
C GLU A 68 0.35 13.84 -9.88
N ARG A 69 1.05 14.42 -10.86
CA ARG A 69 0.52 14.64 -12.20
C ARG A 69 0.21 13.33 -12.90
N ASP A 70 1.12 12.36 -12.82
CA ASP A 70 0.97 11.06 -13.47
C ASP A 70 -0.21 10.26 -12.91
N HIS A 71 -0.47 10.39 -11.60
CA HIS A 71 -1.55 9.65 -10.95
C HIS A 71 -2.90 10.38 -10.98
N LEU A 72 -2.91 11.70 -10.88
CA LEU A 72 -4.12 12.46 -10.60
C LEU A 72 -4.61 13.35 -11.72
N SER A 73 -3.78 13.73 -12.71
CA SER A 73 -4.15 14.76 -13.70
C SER A 73 -5.36 14.41 -14.58
N ALA A 74 -5.73 13.14 -14.65
CA ALA A 74 -6.91 12.70 -15.42
C ALA A 74 -8.25 13.08 -14.74
N TYR A 75 -8.26 13.34 -13.42
CA TYR A 75 -9.50 13.56 -12.65
C TYR A 75 -9.40 14.62 -11.54
N VAL A 76 -8.21 15.17 -11.30
CA VAL A 76 -7.99 16.26 -10.35
C VAL A 76 -7.54 17.51 -11.10
N PRO A 77 -8.19 18.66 -10.90
CA PRO A 77 -7.77 19.91 -11.52
C PRO A 77 -6.31 20.25 -11.19
N LEU A 78 -5.56 20.73 -12.17
CA LEU A 78 -4.13 21.06 -12.00
C LEU A 78 -3.89 22.13 -10.92
N GLU A 79 -4.86 23.01 -10.68
CA GLU A 79 -4.82 24.01 -9.62
C GLU A 79 -4.78 23.36 -8.23
N GLN A 80 -5.45 22.20 -8.05
CA GLN A 80 -5.42 21.44 -6.80
C GLN A 80 -4.11 20.64 -6.64
N ILE A 81 -3.56 20.15 -7.73
CA ILE A 81 -2.26 19.47 -7.73
C ILE A 81 -1.15 20.49 -7.42
N GLY A 82 -1.23 21.67 -8.04
CA GLY A 82 -0.25 22.72 -7.87
C GLY A 82 1.11 22.39 -8.49
N THR A 83 2.16 22.99 -7.94
CA THR A 83 3.54 22.88 -8.44
C THR A 83 4.54 22.31 -7.42
N ARG A 84 4.09 22.07 -6.18
CA ARG A 84 4.92 21.60 -5.07
C ARG A 84 4.24 20.47 -4.33
N THR A 85 5.00 19.45 -3.96
CA THR A 85 4.55 18.31 -3.18
C THR A 85 5.06 18.41 -1.76
N VAL A 86 4.17 18.72 -0.82
CA VAL A 86 4.52 18.95 0.59
C VAL A 86 3.67 18.15 1.59
N SER A 87 2.61 17.49 1.13
CA SER A 87 1.82 16.63 2.00
C SER A 87 2.41 15.23 2.13
N CYS A 88 2.11 14.58 3.25
CA CYS A 88 2.67 13.30 3.66
C CYS A 88 1.57 12.33 4.03
N ALA A 89 1.88 11.03 3.98
CA ALA A 89 1.01 10.01 4.51
C ALA A 89 1.78 8.93 5.26
N TYR A 90 1.12 8.34 6.24
CA TYR A 90 1.51 7.10 6.89
C TYR A 90 0.47 6.03 6.56
N VAL A 91 0.92 4.91 6.04
CA VAL A 91 0.08 3.78 5.62
C VAL A 91 0.51 2.53 6.38
N LYS A 92 -0.43 1.94 7.08
CA LYS A 92 -0.24 0.71 7.83
C LYS A 92 -1.31 -0.30 7.42
N PRO A 93 -0.99 -1.30 6.60
CA PRO A 93 -1.89 -2.42 6.34
C PRO A 93 -2.23 -3.15 7.65
N THR A 94 -3.47 -3.62 7.79
CA THR A 94 -3.93 -4.35 8.97
C THR A 94 -4.65 -5.64 8.56
N GLN A 95 -4.74 -6.61 9.50
CA GLN A 95 -5.42 -7.90 9.27
C GLN A 95 -6.96 -7.76 9.29
N SER A 96 -7.46 -6.79 10.07
CA SER A 96 -8.89 -6.57 10.30
C SER A 96 -9.15 -5.12 10.70
N GLY A 97 -10.42 -4.74 10.84
CA GLY A 97 -10.84 -3.43 11.34
C GLY A 97 -11.26 -2.45 10.25
N GLY A 98 -11.25 -2.85 8.98
CA GLY A 98 -11.65 -2.01 7.87
C GLY A 98 -10.63 -0.93 7.52
N ILE A 99 -11.04 0.00 6.68
CA ILE A 99 -10.23 1.16 6.28
C ILE A 99 -10.48 2.29 7.28
N LYS A 100 -9.43 2.69 7.99
CA LYS A 100 -9.45 3.82 8.94
C LYS A 100 -8.57 4.93 8.42
N VAL A 101 -9.16 6.11 8.19
CA VAL A 101 -8.46 7.27 7.65
C VAL A 101 -8.58 8.45 8.59
N ARG A 102 -7.48 9.16 8.78
CA ARG A 102 -7.42 10.47 9.45
C ARG A 102 -6.67 11.46 8.58
N THR A 103 -7.14 12.70 8.57
CA THR A 103 -6.47 13.80 7.86
C THR A 103 -6.16 14.94 8.82
N ALA A 104 -5.07 15.66 8.58
CA ALA A 104 -4.73 16.88 9.31
C ALA A 104 -4.07 17.91 8.38
N ASN A 105 -4.55 19.14 8.45
CA ASN A 105 -4.09 20.27 7.62
C ASN A 105 -4.25 20.02 6.10
N LEU A 106 -5.31 19.31 5.72
CA LEU A 106 -5.69 19.10 4.32
C LEU A 106 -7.05 19.77 4.08
N ASN A 107 -7.12 20.68 3.11
CA ASN A 107 -8.32 21.47 2.84
C ASN A 107 -9.12 21.01 1.61
N TRP A 108 -8.57 20.10 0.80
CA TRP A 108 -9.26 19.55 -0.38
C TRP A 108 -9.39 18.01 -0.31
N VAL A 109 -8.31 17.28 -0.06
CA VAL A 109 -8.37 15.81 0.09
C VAL A 109 -9.04 15.46 1.42
N THR A 110 -10.12 14.68 1.36
CA THR A 110 -10.90 14.25 2.52
C THR A 110 -10.64 12.80 2.91
N CYS A 111 -11.00 12.43 4.15
CA CYS A 111 -10.97 11.03 4.59
C CYS A 111 -11.78 10.11 3.66
N ASN A 112 -12.95 10.58 3.20
CA ASN A 112 -13.81 9.79 2.31
C ASN A 112 -13.17 9.58 0.93
N MET A 113 -12.50 10.57 0.36
CA MET A 113 -11.78 10.43 -0.91
C MET A 113 -10.69 9.35 -0.80
N ILE A 114 -9.90 9.39 0.27
CA ILE A 114 -8.86 8.39 0.53
C ILE A 114 -9.48 7.00 0.73
N ALA A 115 -10.50 6.89 1.57
CA ALA A 115 -11.15 5.60 1.86
C ALA A 115 -11.80 5.00 0.61
N THR A 116 -12.43 5.81 -0.23
CA THR A 116 -13.03 5.37 -1.49
C THR A 116 -11.95 4.91 -2.47
N SER A 117 -10.87 5.67 -2.64
CA SER A 117 -9.74 5.29 -3.49
C SER A 117 -9.16 3.94 -3.07
N LEU A 118 -8.92 3.73 -1.78
CA LEU A 118 -8.41 2.46 -1.25
C LEU A 118 -9.40 1.31 -1.44
N SER A 119 -10.68 1.54 -1.16
CA SER A 119 -11.73 0.51 -1.30
C SER A 119 -11.90 0.08 -2.76
N THR A 120 -11.94 1.01 -3.69
CA THR A 120 -12.03 0.71 -5.14
C THR A 120 -10.79 -0.02 -5.66
N SER A 121 -9.65 0.19 -5.02
CA SER A 121 -8.41 -0.54 -5.28
C SER A 121 -8.34 -1.92 -4.62
N GLY A 122 -9.43 -2.37 -3.98
CA GLY A 122 -9.52 -3.70 -3.38
C GLY A 122 -8.91 -3.82 -1.98
N VAL A 123 -8.49 -2.70 -1.37
CA VAL A 123 -8.01 -2.68 0.01
C VAL A 123 -9.16 -2.93 0.97
N LYS A 124 -8.98 -3.88 1.88
CA LYS A 124 -10.01 -4.24 2.87
C LYS A 124 -9.74 -3.67 4.25
N ASN A 125 -8.48 -3.64 4.66
CA ASN A 125 -8.10 -3.27 6.02
C ASN A 125 -6.81 -2.47 6.02
N CYS A 126 -6.83 -1.27 6.59
CA CYS A 126 -5.65 -0.44 6.80
C CYS A 126 -5.92 0.72 7.76
N GLU A 127 -4.86 1.27 8.31
CA GLU A 127 -4.84 2.54 9.00
C GLU A 127 -4.02 3.54 8.18
N VAL A 128 -4.60 4.69 7.89
CA VAL A 128 -3.96 5.75 7.09
C VAL A 128 -4.07 7.08 7.83
N VAL A 129 -2.97 7.80 7.88
CA VAL A 129 -2.92 9.19 8.33
C VAL A 129 -2.32 10.03 7.21
N ALA A 130 -3.09 10.97 6.67
CA ALA A 130 -2.63 11.92 5.67
C ALA A 130 -2.52 13.31 6.29
N ALA A 131 -1.36 13.94 6.20
CA ALA A 131 -1.13 15.20 6.92
C ALA A 131 -0.04 16.07 6.27
N CYS A 132 -0.04 17.34 6.68
CA CYS A 132 1.02 18.28 6.34
C CYS A 132 1.32 19.17 7.57
N PRO A 133 2.53 19.73 7.72
CA PRO A 133 2.83 20.67 8.81
C PRO A 133 2.02 21.97 8.76
N PHE A 134 1.45 22.32 7.61
CA PHE A 134 0.62 23.48 7.34
C PHE A 134 -0.51 23.12 6.37
N GLU A 135 -1.47 24.00 6.18
CA GLU A 135 -2.65 23.73 5.36
C GLU A 135 -2.32 23.69 3.85
N VAL A 136 -2.77 22.61 3.17
CA VAL A 136 -2.55 22.35 1.74
C VAL A 136 -3.68 21.53 1.14
N SER A 137 -3.72 21.36 -0.19
CA SER A 137 -4.72 20.53 -0.88
C SER A 137 -4.70 19.06 -0.45
N GLY A 138 -3.51 18.48 -0.28
CA GLY A 138 -3.33 17.09 0.15
C GLY A 138 -3.14 16.08 -0.98
N THR A 139 -3.02 16.52 -2.22
CA THR A 139 -2.85 15.66 -3.41
C THR A 139 -1.60 14.80 -3.36
N GLY A 140 -0.49 15.33 -2.85
CA GLY A 140 0.73 14.54 -2.62
C GLY A 140 0.54 13.41 -1.63
N ALA A 141 -0.24 13.62 -0.55
CA ALA A 141 -0.58 12.54 0.38
C ALA A 141 -1.47 11.48 -0.29
N LEU A 142 -2.46 11.89 -1.10
CA LEU A 142 -3.32 10.96 -1.85
C LEU A 142 -2.49 10.10 -2.82
N THR A 143 -1.63 10.73 -3.63
CA THR A 143 -0.70 10.03 -4.53
C THR A 143 0.22 9.09 -3.74
N GLY A 144 0.80 9.58 -2.65
CA GLY A 144 1.66 8.79 -1.78
C GLY A 144 0.98 7.54 -1.23
N ILE A 145 -0.29 7.63 -0.82
CA ILE A 145 -1.08 6.49 -0.36
C ILE A 145 -1.26 5.46 -1.47
N GLN A 146 -1.56 5.87 -2.70
CA GLN A 146 -1.68 4.98 -3.85
C GLN A 146 -0.37 4.26 -4.12
N MET A 147 0.75 4.98 -4.23
CA MET A 147 2.07 4.41 -4.47
C MET A 147 2.55 3.51 -3.31
N ALA A 148 2.25 3.87 -2.05
CA ALA A 148 2.57 3.04 -0.89
C ALA A 148 1.86 1.68 -0.95
N TYR A 149 0.62 1.68 -1.41
CA TYR A 149 -0.14 0.43 -1.57
C TYR A 149 0.40 -0.42 -2.71
N GLU A 150 0.77 0.17 -3.83
CA GLU A 150 1.44 -0.53 -4.94
C GLU A 150 2.73 -1.21 -4.46
N THR A 151 3.53 -0.49 -3.69
CA THR A 151 4.79 -0.98 -3.15
C THR A 151 4.58 -2.09 -2.11
N ALA A 152 3.60 -1.93 -1.21
CA ALA A 152 3.35 -2.88 -0.12
C ALA A 152 2.70 -4.19 -0.58
N THR A 153 1.97 -4.17 -1.71
CA THR A 153 1.21 -5.32 -2.21
C THR A 153 1.86 -5.98 -3.42
N ALA A 154 2.92 -5.39 -4.00
CA ALA A 154 3.50 -5.76 -5.29
C ALA A 154 2.46 -5.85 -6.43
N VAL A 155 1.30 -5.23 -6.25
CA VAL A 155 0.23 -5.14 -7.25
C VAL A 155 0.29 -3.76 -7.87
N SER A 156 0.73 -3.68 -9.11
CA SER A 156 0.70 -2.43 -9.87
C SER A 156 -0.75 -2.01 -10.15
N TYR A 157 -1.13 -0.83 -9.69
CA TYR A 157 -2.45 -0.22 -9.97
C TYR A 157 -2.60 0.22 -11.44
N THR A 158 -1.61 0.04 -12.27
CA THR A 158 -1.67 0.33 -13.71
C THR A 158 -2.78 -0.45 -14.42
N HIS A 159 -3.25 -1.58 -13.85
CA HIS A 159 -4.37 -2.34 -14.40
C HIS A 159 -5.75 -1.70 -14.16
N LEU A 160 -5.92 -0.84 -13.18
CA LEU A 160 -7.20 -0.17 -12.92
C LEU A 160 -7.49 0.94 -13.95
N ARG A 161 -6.47 1.55 -14.53
CA ARG A 161 -6.63 2.50 -15.65
C ARG A 161 -7.18 1.87 -16.92
N ALA A 162 -6.93 0.59 -17.16
CA ALA A 162 -7.41 -0.10 -18.37
C ALA A 162 -8.90 -0.44 -18.33
N HIS A 163 -9.51 -0.58 -17.15
CA HIS A 163 -10.92 -0.94 -17.02
C HIS A 163 -11.89 0.23 -17.13
N GLU A 164 -11.47 1.45 -16.82
CA GLU A 164 -12.34 2.64 -16.93
C GLU A 164 -12.43 3.18 -18.36
N THR A 165 -11.38 3.04 -19.16
CA THR A 165 -11.39 3.44 -20.58
C THR A 165 -12.27 2.57 -21.48
N LEU A 166 -12.63 1.36 -21.06
CA LEU A 166 -13.51 0.47 -21.83
C LEU A 166 -15.01 0.63 -21.50
N ARG A 167 -15.37 1.50 -20.56
CA ARG A 167 -16.76 1.76 -20.19
C ARG A 167 -17.40 2.94 -20.91
N HIS A 168 -16.66 3.65 -21.76
CA HIS A 168 -17.11 4.82 -22.51
C HIS A 168 -16.95 4.67 -24.04
N LEU A 169 -17.03 3.42 -24.55
CA LEU A 169 -17.21 3.15 -25.99
C LEU A 169 -18.57 2.54 -26.26
#